data_de7a3826d49a49047b051fee0ddfc618
#
_entry.id   de7a3826d49a49047b051fee0ddfc618
#
_cell.length_a   1.000
_cell.length_b   1.000
_cell.length_c   1.000
_cell.angle_alpha   90.00
_cell.angle_beta   90.00
_cell.angle_gamma   90.00
#
_symmetry.space_group_name_H-M   'P 1'
#
loop_
_entity.id
_entity.type
_entity.pdbx_description
1 polymer ?
#
loop_
_entity_poly.entity_id
_entity_poly.type
_entity_poly.pdbx_seq_one_letter_code
_entity_poly.pdbx_strand_id
1 'polypeptide(L)'
;EGYRFIKNDIDKAMIIGVIGSFAFGGEQSFNPKEQIIIDALRRSMIELNFASIEDISEKLNSFDPDRMPKLVNHIKGIVHEMKFVEFENEDGDSVFAALHSETNHPGYDVKMIDKNTNESWEIQLKATDNKGYVQDWVAQNPDGEIVVTSEIAEKMDLPSSGLSNEGLKASINDFIDRMIEFQEDETIWDYFSYLLPISVAFVVH
;
A
#
# COMPACT_ATOMS: atom_id res chain seq x y z
N GLU A 1 -13.76 17.91 -21.92
CA GLU A 1 -12.44 18.11 -21.24
C GLU A 1 -12.31 17.26 -19.97
N GLY A 2 -13.38 17.13 -19.14
CA GLY A 2 -13.37 16.32 -17.91
C GLY A 2 -13.07 14.83 -18.13
N TYR A 3 -13.64 14.22 -19.16
CA TYR A 3 -13.43 12.80 -19.47
C TYR A 3 -11.97 12.46 -19.82
N ARG A 4 -11.26 13.40 -20.44
CA ARG A 4 -9.84 13.24 -20.80
C ARG A 4 -8.93 13.36 -19.58
N PHE A 5 -9.34 14.14 -18.58
CA PHE A 5 -8.60 14.31 -17.32
C PHE A 5 -8.75 13.05 -16.43
N ILE A 6 -9.98 12.55 -16.28
CA ILE A 6 -10.28 11.32 -15.51
C ILE A 6 -9.55 10.13 -16.12
N LYS A 7 -9.57 9.97 -17.45
CA LYS A 7 -8.84 8.89 -18.12
C LYS A 7 -7.32 8.95 -17.87
N ASN A 8 -6.73 10.14 -17.90
CA ASN A 8 -5.30 10.30 -17.63
C ASN A 8 -4.92 9.95 -16.16
N ASP A 9 -5.79 10.22 -15.20
CA ASP A 9 -5.53 9.92 -13.79
C ASP A 9 -5.74 8.43 -13.51
N ILE A 10 -6.74 7.81 -14.12
CA ILE A 10 -6.95 6.36 -14.08
C ILE A 10 -5.79 5.63 -14.78
N ASP A 11 -5.38 6.08 -15.96
CA ASP A 11 -4.27 5.51 -16.71
C ASP A 11 -2.95 5.62 -15.93
N LYS A 12 -2.73 6.72 -15.19
CA LYS A 12 -1.56 6.89 -14.31
C LYS A 12 -1.62 5.97 -13.09
N ALA A 13 -2.78 5.84 -12.45
CA ALA A 13 -2.96 4.95 -11.31
C ALA A 13 -2.81 3.47 -11.74
N MET A 14 -3.36 3.09 -12.90
CA MET A 14 -3.16 1.77 -13.50
C MET A 14 -1.69 1.52 -13.88
N ILE A 15 -1.00 2.51 -14.45
CA ILE A 15 0.41 2.38 -14.83
C ILE A 15 1.29 2.17 -13.59
N ILE A 16 1.02 2.85 -12.48
CA ILE A 16 1.78 2.66 -11.23
C ILE A 16 1.54 1.25 -10.67
N GLY A 17 0.31 0.75 -10.69
CA GLY A 17 -0.01 -0.62 -10.27
C GLY A 17 0.58 -1.71 -11.18
N VAL A 18 0.58 -1.47 -12.51
CA VAL A 18 1.07 -2.43 -13.51
C VAL A 18 2.59 -2.42 -13.64
N ILE A 19 3.25 -1.27 -13.52
CA ILE A 19 4.72 -1.19 -13.59
C ILE A 19 5.36 -1.89 -12.39
N GLY A 20 4.75 -1.82 -11.21
CA GLY A 20 5.21 -2.56 -10.02
C GLY A 20 5.23 -4.07 -10.26
N SER A 21 4.25 -4.63 -10.99
CA SER A 21 4.14 -6.08 -11.22
C SER A 21 5.01 -6.63 -12.34
N PHE A 22 5.44 -5.83 -13.32
CA PHE A 22 6.22 -6.29 -14.48
C PHE A 22 7.74 -6.14 -14.34
N ALA A 23 8.22 -5.31 -13.42
CA ALA A 23 9.65 -4.98 -13.33
C ALA A 23 10.51 -6.05 -12.63
N PHE A 24 9.90 -7.03 -11.95
CA PHE A 24 10.64 -7.92 -11.05
C PHE A 24 10.28 -9.40 -11.26
N GLY A 25 10.97 -10.01 -12.19
CA GLY A 25 10.83 -11.45 -12.54
C GLY A 25 11.20 -12.45 -11.42
N GLY A 26 11.39 -12.01 -10.18
CA GLY A 26 11.69 -12.84 -9.00
C GLY A 26 10.56 -12.92 -7.96
N GLU A 27 9.51 -12.12 -8.10
CA GLU A 27 8.45 -11.98 -7.08
C GLU A 27 7.39 -13.11 -7.08
N GLN A 28 7.55 -14.15 -7.87
CA GLN A 28 6.62 -15.29 -7.89
C GLN A 28 6.56 -16.10 -6.58
N SER A 29 7.43 -15.81 -5.63
CA SER A 29 7.45 -16.49 -4.32
C SER A 29 6.61 -15.80 -3.24
N PHE A 30 6.19 -14.55 -3.45
CA PHE A 30 5.39 -13.81 -2.47
C PHE A 30 3.89 -14.01 -2.74
N ASN A 31 3.15 -14.25 -1.67
CA ASN A 31 1.69 -14.30 -1.79
C ASN A 31 1.10 -12.89 -1.94
N PRO A 32 -0.16 -12.74 -2.38
CA PRO A 32 -0.77 -11.42 -2.62
C PRO A 32 -0.75 -10.47 -1.40
N LYS A 33 -0.77 -11.01 -0.16
CA LYS A 33 -0.71 -10.20 1.05
C LYS A 33 0.70 -9.66 1.30
N GLU A 34 1.72 -10.41 0.95
CA GLU A 34 3.12 -10.00 1.05
C GLU A 34 3.45 -8.99 -0.05
N GLN A 35 2.96 -9.23 -1.26
CA GLN A 35 3.16 -8.33 -2.38
C GLN A 35 2.65 -6.92 -2.08
N ILE A 36 1.47 -6.78 -1.50
CA ILE A 36 0.94 -5.45 -1.16
C ILE A 36 1.79 -4.74 -0.08
N ILE A 37 2.43 -5.48 0.83
CA ILE A 37 3.36 -4.90 1.82
C ILE A 37 4.65 -4.44 1.13
N ILE A 38 5.18 -5.21 0.19
CA ILE A 38 6.35 -4.82 -0.63
C ILE A 38 6.05 -3.52 -1.39
N ASP A 39 4.89 -3.45 -2.05
CA ASP A 39 4.48 -2.27 -2.81
C ASP A 39 4.26 -1.06 -1.88
N ALA A 40 3.73 -1.28 -0.68
CA ALA A 40 3.61 -0.23 0.33
C ALA A 40 4.97 0.25 0.85
N LEU A 41 5.96 -0.64 1.04
CA LEU A 41 7.34 -0.29 1.37
C LEU A 41 7.96 0.57 0.27
N ARG A 42 7.85 0.15 -0.99
CA ARG A 42 8.32 0.91 -2.14
C ARG A 42 7.67 2.30 -2.21
N ARG A 43 6.37 2.37 -1.99
CA ARG A 43 5.62 3.63 -1.98
C ARG A 43 6.00 4.54 -0.79
N SER A 44 6.41 3.98 0.33
CA SER A 44 6.71 4.71 1.56
C SER A 44 8.03 5.48 1.54
N MET A 45 9.00 5.01 0.75
CA MET A 45 10.36 5.56 0.69
C MET A 45 10.79 5.67 -0.77
N ILE A 46 11.15 6.88 -1.19
CA ILE A 46 11.48 7.16 -2.60
C ILE A 46 12.68 6.34 -3.11
N GLU A 47 13.62 6.04 -2.22
CA GLU A 47 14.77 5.19 -2.51
C GLU A 47 14.40 3.73 -2.78
N LEU A 48 13.22 3.28 -2.36
CA LEU A 48 12.73 1.92 -2.56
C LEU A 48 11.80 1.77 -3.77
N ASN A 49 11.47 2.83 -4.50
CA ASN A 49 10.49 2.78 -5.60
C ASN A 49 10.76 1.68 -6.64
N PHE A 50 12.04 1.38 -6.90
CA PHE A 50 12.47 0.36 -7.85
C PHE A 50 13.45 -0.64 -7.22
N ALA A 51 13.45 -0.71 -5.88
CA ALA A 51 14.36 -1.56 -5.14
C ALA A 51 14.05 -3.05 -5.37
N SER A 52 15.10 -3.85 -5.43
CA SER A 52 14.99 -5.31 -5.37
C SER A 52 14.53 -5.75 -3.98
N ILE A 53 14.18 -7.02 -3.82
CA ILE A 53 13.83 -7.58 -2.50
C ILE A 53 15.05 -7.55 -1.57
N GLU A 54 16.23 -7.80 -2.13
CA GLU A 54 17.52 -7.71 -1.43
C GLU A 54 17.75 -6.31 -0.88
N ASP A 55 17.57 -5.27 -1.72
CA ASP A 55 17.73 -3.87 -1.31
C ASP A 55 16.71 -3.48 -0.20
N ILE A 56 15.47 -3.96 -0.30
CA ILE A 56 14.44 -3.76 0.72
C ILE A 56 14.86 -4.42 2.04
N SER A 57 15.34 -5.68 2.00
CA SER A 57 15.81 -6.42 3.16
C SER A 57 17.03 -5.72 3.81
N GLU A 58 18.01 -5.31 3.01
CA GLU A 58 19.17 -4.55 3.49
C GLU A 58 18.74 -3.23 4.16
N LYS A 59 17.79 -2.52 3.54
CA LYS A 59 17.24 -1.29 4.12
C LYS A 59 16.57 -1.54 5.46
N LEU A 60 15.74 -2.57 5.58
CA LEU A 60 15.06 -2.93 6.82
C LEU A 60 16.04 -3.31 7.93
N ASN A 61 17.08 -4.10 7.60
CA ASN A 61 18.15 -4.46 8.53
C ASN A 61 18.95 -3.24 9.04
N SER A 62 19.18 -2.28 8.17
CA SER A 62 19.89 -1.03 8.53
C SER A 62 19.03 -0.04 9.28
N PHE A 63 17.73 -0.32 9.43
CA PHE A 63 16.79 0.62 10.03
C PHE A 63 16.96 0.67 11.55
N ASP A 64 16.90 1.87 12.11
CA ASP A 64 16.98 2.09 13.55
C ASP A 64 15.81 1.38 14.27
N PRO A 65 16.08 0.42 15.18
CA PRO A 65 15.04 -0.33 15.89
C PRO A 65 14.05 0.58 16.65
N ASP A 66 14.51 1.70 17.20
CA ASP A 66 13.64 2.65 17.91
C ASP A 66 12.65 3.37 16.97
N ARG A 67 12.95 3.39 15.68
CA ARG A 67 12.11 3.99 14.64
C ARG A 67 11.22 2.97 13.92
N MET A 68 11.48 1.68 14.09
CA MET A 68 10.72 0.60 13.43
C MET A 68 9.20 0.69 13.69
N PRO A 69 8.71 0.98 14.93
CA PRO A 69 7.27 1.13 15.15
C PRO A 69 6.62 2.26 14.35
N LYS A 70 7.37 3.33 14.04
CA LYS A 70 6.88 4.44 13.21
C LYS A 70 6.80 4.02 11.75
N LEU A 71 7.80 3.28 11.27
CA LEU A 71 7.79 2.71 9.93
C LEU A 71 6.59 1.76 9.75
N VAL A 72 6.40 0.81 10.67
CA VAL A 72 5.26 -0.13 10.66
C VAL A 72 3.92 0.63 10.61
N ASN A 73 3.75 1.69 11.40
CA ASN A 73 2.53 2.49 11.38
C ASN A 73 2.33 3.24 10.05
N HIS A 74 3.42 3.72 9.45
CA HIS A 74 3.35 4.38 8.15
C HIS A 74 2.97 3.40 7.04
N ILE A 75 3.66 2.25 6.96
CA ILE A 75 3.33 1.17 6.02
C ILE A 75 1.89 0.69 6.19
N LYS A 76 1.43 0.54 7.43
CA LYS A 76 0.04 0.15 7.74
C LYS A 76 -0.98 1.11 7.14
N GLY A 77 -0.75 2.41 7.19
CA GLY A 77 -1.59 3.40 6.51
C GLY A 77 -1.67 3.13 5.01
N ILE A 78 -0.52 3.00 4.37
CA ILE A 78 -0.44 2.76 2.92
C ILE A 78 -1.09 1.42 2.52
N VAL A 79 -0.85 0.34 3.27
CA VAL A 79 -1.49 -0.96 3.02
C VAL A 79 -3.02 -0.86 3.17
N HIS A 80 -3.49 -0.11 4.16
CA HIS A 80 -4.92 0.13 4.37
C HIS A 80 -5.55 0.83 3.15
N GLU A 81 -4.91 1.88 2.66
CA GLU A 81 -5.34 2.64 1.47
C GLU A 81 -5.35 1.74 0.22
N MET A 82 -4.28 0.99 -0.02
CA MET A 82 -4.16 0.10 -1.18
C MET A 82 -5.23 -1.01 -1.16
N LYS A 83 -5.44 -1.64 -0.01
CA LYS A 83 -6.47 -2.68 0.13
C LYS A 83 -7.89 -2.14 0.02
N PHE A 84 -8.15 -0.96 0.53
CA PHE A 84 -9.44 -0.31 0.36
C PHE A 84 -9.72 -0.08 -1.13
N VAL A 85 -8.76 0.45 -1.87
CA VAL A 85 -8.90 0.68 -3.32
C VAL A 85 -9.08 -0.64 -4.07
N GLU A 86 -8.38 -1.71 -3.70
CA GLU A 86 -8.54 -3.04 -4.27
C GLU A 86 -10.00 -3.54 -4.07
N PHE A 87 -10.50 -3.51 -2.84
CA PHE A 87 -11.85 -3.99 -2.50
C PHE A 87 -12.94 -3.17 -3.18
N GLU A 88 -12.83 -1.86 -3.17
CA GLU A 88 -13.79 -0.96 -3.81
C GLU A 88 -13.87 -1.18 -5.33
N ASN A 89 -12.73 -1.45 -5.97
CA ASN A 89 -12.69 -1.69 -7.41
C ASN A 89 -13.14 -3.10 -7.81
N GLU A 90 -13.20 -4.04 -6.88
CA GLU A 90 -13.59 -5.43 -7.10
C GLU A 90 -15.04 -5.76 -6.67
N ASP A 91 -15.73 -4.85 -6.00
CA ASP A 91 -17.09 -5.08 -5.48
C ASP A 91 -18.19 -5.15 -6.56
N GLY A 92 -17.87 -4.68 -7.77
CA GLY A 92 -18.72 -4.80 -8.97
C GLY A 92 -19.74 -3.69 -9.13
N ASP A 93 -19.68 -2.63 -8.34
CA ASP A 93 -20.53 -1.47 -8.50
C ASP A 93 -19.99 -0.45 -9.53
N SER A 94 -20.57 0.74 -9.62
CA SER A 94 -20.16 1.78 -10.57
C SER A 94 -19.10 2.71 -10.03
N VAL A 95 -18.73 2.62 -8.77
CA VAL A 95 -17.73 3.48 -8.13
C VAL A 95 -16.33 2.93 -8.37
N PHE A 96 -15.41 3.81 -8.64
CA PHE A 96 -14.00 3.50 -8.81
C PHE A 96 -13.17 4.30 -7.83
N ALA A 97 -12.30 3.64 -7.11
CA ALA A 97 -11.36 4.23 -6.17
C ALA A 97 -9.97 4.36 -6.77
N ALA A 98 -9.29 5.46 -6.51
CA ALA A 98 -7.91 5.68 -6.94
C ALA A 98 -7.09 6.34 -5.82
N LEU A 99 -5.87 5.83 -5.60
CA LEU A 99 -4.90 6.45 -4.72
C LEU A 99 -4.38 7.76 -5.32
N HIS A 100 -4.09 8.75 -4.49
CA HIS A 100 -3.29 9.88 -4.92
C HIS A 100 -1.87 9.41 -5.28
N SER A 101 -1.23 10.08 -6.26
CA SER A 101 0.14 9.76 -6.68
C SER A 101 1.18 9.98 -5.58
N GLU A 102 0.90 10.91 -4.66
CA GLU A 102 1.76 11.24 -3.53
C GLU A 102 1.21 10.62 -2.25
N THR A 103 2.08 9.95 -1.48
CA THR A 103 1.72 9.32 -0.19
C THR A 103 1.41 10.33 0.92
N ASN A 104 1.75 11.59 0.74
CA ASN A 104 1.51 12.68 1.68
C ASN A 104 0.58 13.75 1.10
N HIS A 105 -0.42 13.34 0.30
CA HIS A 105 -1.40 14.28 -0.22
C HIS A 105 -2.17 14.94 0.94
N PRO A 106 -2.24 16.29 1.01
CA PRO A 106 -2.93 16.94 2.10
C PRO A 106 -4.43 16.70 2.07
N GLY A 107 -4.97 16.21 3.16
CA GLY A 107 -6.40 16.20 3.43
C GLY A 107 -7.10 14.87 3.18
N TYR A 108 -6.85 14.18 2.06
CA TYR A 108 -7.54 12.95 1.69
C TYR A 108 -6.59 11.93 1.06
N ASP A 109 -6.91 10.64 1.20
CA ASP A 109 -6.04 9.54 0.77
C ASP A 109 -6.50 8.92 -0.54
N VAL A 110 -7.81 8.91 -0.80
CA VAL A 110 -8.41 8.22 -1.95
C VAL A 110 -9.43 9.11 -2.64
N LYS A 111 -9.39 9.10 -3.97
CA LYS A 111 -10.40 9.72 -4.84
C LYS A 111 -11.37 8.65 -5.31
N MET A 112 -12.65 8.91 -5.07
CA MET A 112 -13.78 8.09 -5.53
C MET A 112 -14.38 8.71 -6.79
N ILE A 113 -14.80 7.88 -7.75
CA ILE A 113 -15.36 8.31 -9.03
C ILE A 113 -16.53 7.40 -9.40
N ASP A 114 -17.74 7.95 -9.49
CA ASP A 114 -18.88 7.22 -10.06
C ASP A 114 -18.83 7.26 -11.59
N LYS A 115 -18.62 6.11 -12.22
CA LYS A 115 -18.53 5.95 -13.67
C LYS A 115 -19.83 6.28 -14.43
N ASN A 116 -20.98 6.21 -13.76
CA ASN A 116 -22.29 6.49 -14.37
C ASN A 116 -22.59 8.00 -14.43
N THR A 117 -22.22 8.73 -13.36
CA THR A 117 -22.51 10.18 -13.24
C THR A 117 -21.31 11.06 -13.55
N ASN A 118 -20.08 10.52 -13.55
CA ASN A 118 -18.81 11.23 -13.54
C ASN A 118 -18.63 12.17 -12.35
N GLU A 119 -19.41 12.00 -11.30
CA GLU A 119 -19.17 12.68 -10.03
C GLU A 119 -17.94 12.10 -9.35
N SER A 120 -17.20 12.94 -8.65
CA SER A 120 -16.04 12.49 -7.88
C SER A 120 -15.98 13.20 -6.54
N TRP A 121 -15.54 12.47 -5.54
CA TRP A 121 -15.31 12.99 -4.18
C TRP A 121 -14.04 12.38 -3.61
N GLU A 122 -13.62 12.86 -2.46
CA GLU A 122 -12.40 12.42 -1.80
C GLU A 122 -12.71 11.92 -0.40
N ILE A 123 -12.06 10.84 0.01
CA ILE A 123 -12.22 10.25 1.33
C ILE A 123 -10.88 10.15 2.05
N GLN A 124 -10.95 10.26 3.38
CA GLN A 124 -9.83 10.01 4.28
C GLN A 124 -9.89 8.58 4.82
N LEU A 125 -8.76 7.90 4.84
CA LEU A 125 -8.63 6.59 5.47
C LEU A 125 -7.80 6.68 6.77
N LYS A 126 -8.22 5.98 7.82
CA LYS A 126 -7.48 5.92 9.09
C LYS A 126 -7.35 4.49 9.59
N ALA A 127 -6.13 3.95 9.49
CA ALA A 127 -5.75 2.67 10.11
C ALA A 127 -5.24 2.91 11.53
N THR A 128 -6.14 2.99 12.50
CA THR A 128 -5.79 3.31 13.89
C THR A 128 -6.77 2.66 14.87
N ASP A 129 -6.33 2.47 16.10
CA ASP A 129 -7.17 2.14 17.27
C ASP A 129 -7.36 3.36 18.21
N ASN A 130 -6.75 4.49 17.86
CA ASN A 130 -6.82 5.73 18.64
C ASN A 130 -8.09 6.53 18.29
N LYS A 131 -9.11 6.38 19.14
CA LYS A 131 -10.36 7.12 19.02
C LYS A 131 -10.18 8.63 19.04
N GLY A 132 -9.30 9.16 19.89
CA GLY A 132 -9.05 10.60 19.99
C GLY A 132 -8.53 11.19 18.68
N TYR A 133 -7.60 10.48 18.03
CA TYR A 133 -7.06 10.90 16.74
C TYR A 133 -8.13 10.99 15.63
N VAL A 134 -9.08 10.05 15.62
CA VAL A 134 -10.21 10.08 14.66
C VAL A 134 -11.20 11.19 15.02
N GLN A 135 -11.50 11.40 16.32
CA GLN A 135 -12.38 12.49 16.78
C GLN A 135 -11.84 13.86 16.41
N ASP A 136 -10.53 14.07 16.57
CA ASP A 136 -9.87 15.33 16.22
C ASP A 136 -9.98 15.60 14.71
N TRP A 137 -9.80 14.57 13.87
CA TRP A 137 -9.95 14.73 12.42
C TRP A 137 -11.40 15.07 12.05
N VAL A 138 -12.39 14.35 12.56
CA VAL A 138 -13.82 14.59 12.31
C VAL A 138 -14.23 16.00 12.74
N ALA A 139 -13.73 16.47 13.90
CA ALA A 139 -14.00 17.82 14.39
C ALA A 139 -13.42 18.92 13.49
N GLN A 140 -12.26 18.66 12.88
CA GLN A 140 -11.60 19.60 11.95
C GLN A 140 -12.17 19.54 10.52
N ASN A 141 -12.84 18.46 10.17
CA ASN A 141 -13.39 18.22 8.83
C ASN A 141 -14.87 17.80 8.92
N PRO A 142 -15.79 18.71 9.32
CA PRO A 142 -17.19 18.37 9.59
C PRO A 142 -17.95 17.85 8.35
N ASP A 143 -17.53 18.26 7.15
CA ASP A 143 -18.10 17.84 5.87
C ASP A 143 -17.24 16.78 5.17
N GLY A 144 -16.15 16.31 5.82
CA GLY A 144 -15.21 15.36 5.25
C GLY A 144 -15.69 13.91 5.43
N GLU A 145 -15.50 13.11 4.41
CA GLU A 145 -15.79 11.68 4.46
C GLU A 145 -14.56 10.91 5.00
N ILE A 146 -14.81 10.02 5.95
CA ILE A 146 -13.78 9.19 6.56
C ILE A 146 -14.21 7.73 6.59
N VAL A 147 -13.28 6.84 6.27
CA VAL A 147 -13.43 5.39 6.44
C VAL A 147 -12.32 4.89 7.36
N VAL A 148 -12.68 4.08 8.33
CA VAL A 148 -11.76 3.63 9.39
C VAL A 148 -11.68 2.11 9.47
N THR A 149 -10.71 1.59 10.21
CA THR A 149 -10.62 0.16 10.53
C THR A 149 -11.79 -0.30 11.41
N SER A 150 -12.09 -1.60 11.35
CA SER A 150 -13.27 -2.19 11.99
C SER A 150 -13.41 -1.86 13.48
N GLU A 151 -12.29 -1.86 14.21
CA GLU A 151 -12.27 -1.61 15.67
C GLU A 151 -12.72 -0.19 16.05
N ILE A 152 -12.43 0.79 15.20
CA ILE A 152 -12.87 2.18 15.41
C ILE A 152 -14.27 2.40 14.83
N ALA A 153 -14.58 1.79 13.71
CA ALA A 153 -15.90 1.86 13.10
C ALA A 153 -17.00 1.48 14.10
N GLU A 154 -16.84 0.33 14.78
CA GLU A 154 -17.77 -0.14 15.80
C GLU A 154 -17.88 0.79 17.02
N LYS A 155 -16.75 1.39 17.44
CA LYS A 155 -16.71 2.27 18.62
C LYS A 155 -17.27 3.66 18.39
N MET A 156 -17.31 4.11 17.14
CA MET A 156 -17.63 5.51 16.79
C MET A 156 -18.82 5.64 15.83
N ASP A 157 -19.40 4.53 15.40
CA ASP A 157 -20.48 4.50 14.38
C ASP A 157 -20.05 5.22 13.10
N LEU A 158 -18.87 4.85 12.58
CA LEU A 158 -18.27 5.39 11.35
C LEU A 158 -18.21 4.32 10.25
N PRO A 159 -18.13 4.71 8.97
CA PRO A 159 -17.89 3.80 7.87
C PRO A 159 -16.62 2.95 8.09
N SER A 160 -16.77 1.64 7.87
CA SER A 160 -15.70 0.65 8.04
C SER A 160 -15.10 0.23 6.70
N SER A 161 -13.77 0.13 6.61
CA SER A 161 -13.09 -0.51 5.49
C SER A 161 -13.19 -2.05 5.52
N GLY A 162 -13.76 -2.64 6.57
CA GLY A 162 -13.72 -4.09 6.79
C GLY A 162 -12.37 -4.64 7.23
N LEU A 163 -11.32 -3.82 7.26
CA LEU A 163 -9.98 -4.23 7.66
C LEU A 163 -9.73 -4.00 9.15
N SER A 164 -9.03 -4.94 9.80
CA SER A 164 -8.63 -4.85 11.20
C SER A 164 -7.30 -4.10 11.35
N ASN A 165 -7.23 -3.11 12.22
CA ASN A 165 -5.98 -2.40 12.56
C ASN A 165 -4.93 -3.34 13.13
N GLU A 166 -5.32 -4.24 14.03
CA GLU A 166 -4.43 -5.25 14.62
C GLU A 166 -3.98 -6.26 13.56
N GLY A 167 -4.89 -6.72 12.70
CA GLY A 167 -4.56 -7.65 11.62
C GLY A 167 -3.56 -7.07 10.61
N LEU A 168 -3.74 -5.81 10.21
CA LEU A 168 -2.78 -5.11 9.35
C LEU A 168 -1.41 -5.01 10.01
N LYS A 169 -1.37 -4.57 11.27
CA LYS A 169 -0.12 -4.42 12.03
C LYS A 169 0.62 -5.74 12.21
N ALA A 170 -0.10 -6.81 12.57
CA ALA A 170 0.48 -8.13 12.74
C ALA A 170 1.08 -8.66 11.43
N SER A 171 0.36 -8.54 10.31
CA SER A 171 0.86 -8.98 9.00
C SER A 171 2.12 -8.24 8.56
N ILE A 172 2.20 -6.93 8.84
CA ILE A 172 3.37 -6.12 8.48
C ILE A 172 4.56 -6.45 9.35
N ASN A 173 4.37 -6.61 10.67
CA ASN A 173 5.45 -7.02 11.57
C ASN A 173 6.00 -8.38 11.16
N ASP A 174 5.14 -9.38 10.97
CA ASP A 174 5.53 -10.72 10.55
C ASP A 174 6.32 -10.70 9.22
N PHE A 175 5.91 -9.87 8.26
CA PHE A 175 6.63 -9.72 7.00
C PHE A 175 8.01 -9.07 7.21
N ILE A 176 8.09 -7.97 7.98
CA ILE A 176 9.35 -7.26 8.24
C ILE A 176 10.32 -8.17 8.99
N ASP A 177 9.86 -8.87 10.04
CA ASP A 177 10.69 -9.79 10.82
C ASP A 177 11.30 -10.88 9.92
N ARG A 178 10.49 -11.48 9.04
CA ARG A 178 11.00 -12.45 8.05
C ARG A 178 12.01 -11.83 7.08
N MET A 179 11.77 -10.61 6.59
CA MET A 179 12.70 -9.94 5.69
C MET A 179 14.04 -9.63 6.35
N ILE A 180 14.05 -9.36 7.65
CA ILE A 180 15.26 -9.18 8.45
C ILE A 180 16.00 -10.50 8.63
N GLU A 181 15.30 -11.57 9.01
CA GLU A 181 15.87 -12.92 9.18
C GLU A 181 16.47 -13.46 7.87
N PHE A 182 15.89 -13.12 6.72
CA PHE A 182 16.36 -13.54 5.40
C PHE A 182 17.82 -13.13 5.12
N GLN A 183 18.31 -12.03 5.65
CA GLN A 183 19.69 -11.59 5.44
C GLN A 183 20.70 -12.30 6.33
N GLU A 184 20.28 -12.87 7.45
CA GLU A 184 21.17 -13.57 8.37
C GLU A 184 21.56 -14.98 7.89
N ASP A 185 20.81 -15.54 6.93
CA ASP A 185 21.03 -16.89 6.42
C ASP A 185 21.48 -16.88 4.95
N GLU A 186 22.81 -16.84 4.73
CA GLU A 186 23.45 -16.89 3.39
C GLU A 186 22.98 -18.10 2.56
N THR A 187 22.52 -19.19 3.18
CA THR A 187 22.05 -20.40 2.47
C THR A 187 20.71 -20.21 1.78
N ILE A 188 19.88 -19.27 2.26
CA ILE A 188 18.57 -18.94 1.66
C ILE A 188 18.75 -18.13 0.38
N TRP A 189 19.73 -17.22 0.33
CA TRP A 189 20.09 -16.48 -0.90
C TRP A 189 20.56 -17.41 -2.02
N ASP A 190 21.33 -18.44 -1.69
CA ASP A 190 21.72 -19.49 -2.64
C ASP A 190 20.50 -20.21 -3.21
N TYR A 191 19.51 -20.54 -2.38
CA TYR A 191 18.26 -21.20 -2.82
C TYR A 191 17.44 -20.31 -3.77
N PHE A 192 17.32 -19.02 -3.50
CA PHE A 192 16.64 -18.08 -4.40
C PHE A 192 17.41 -17.81 -5.69
N SER A 193 18.74 -17.79 -5.67
CA SER A 193 19.55 -17.64 -6.87
C SER A 193 19.37 -18.80 -7.86
N TYR A 194 19.05 -20.00 -7.37
CA TYR A 194 18.70 -21.17 -8.20
C TYR A 194 17.27 -21.12 -8.78
N LEU A 195 16.37 -20.35 -8.18
CA LEU A 195 14.98 -20.18 -8.66
C LEU A 195 14.84 -19.03 -9.66
N LEU A 196 15.83 -18.16 -9.78
CA LEU A 196 15.85 -17.13 -10.80
C LEU A 196 16.20 -17.77 -12.16
N PRO A 197 15.37 -17.63 -13.21
CA PRO A 197 15.73 -18.08 -14.53
C PRO A 197 16.98 -17.31 -14.99
N ILE A 198 18.04 -18.06 -15.24
CA ILE A 198 19.29 -17.57 -15.81
C ILE A 198 18.98 -16.83 -17.11
N SER A 199 19.29 -15.53 -17.11
CA SER A 199 19.78 -14.79 -18.25
C SER A 199 18.84 -14.43 -19.39
N VAL A 200 18.79 -13.17 -19.64
CA VAL A 200 18.92 -12.66 -21.01
C VAL A 200 20.33 -12.06 -21.13
N ALA A 201 21.25 -12.84 -21.67
CA ALA A 201 22.51 -12.32 -22.18
C ALA A 201 22.18 -11.46 -23.40
N PHE A 202 22.26 -10.14 -23.26
CA PHE A 202 22.27 -9.24 -24.41
C PHE A 202 23.59 -9.43 -25.15
N VAL A 203 23.54 -10.17 -26.26
CA VAL A 203 24.58 -10.13 -27.27
C VAL A 203 24.34 -8.84 -28.06
N VAL A 204 25.17 -7.85 -27.81
CA VAL A 204 25.28 -6.66 -28.68
C VAL A 204 26.20 -7.06 -29.82
N HIS A 205 25.68 -7.06 -31.03
CA HIS A 205 26.44 -7.02 -32.27
C HIS A 205 26.38 -5.61 -32.84
#